data_4c4a35deb7b5ab522650e55040827315
#
_entry.id   4c4a35deb7b5ab522650e55040827315
#
_cell.length_a   1.000
_cell.length_b   1.000
_cell.length_c   1.000
_cell.angle_alpha   90.00
_cell.angle_beta   90.00
_cell.angle_gamma   90.00
#
_symmetry.space_group_name_H-M   'P 1'
#
loop_
_entity.id
_entity.type
_entity.pdbx_description
1 polymer ?
#
loop_
_entity_poly.entity_id
_entity_poly.type
_entity_poly.pdbx_seq_one_letter_code
_entity_poly.pdbx_strand_id
1 'polypeptide(L)'
;NGEIVSTKSRKPSENRKWFAQKGDITNGKTLLVLINYGSASASEIVAGALKDHKRAIIIGESSYGKGSVQSIIPLRNGGGMRLTISKYYLPSGNSISEVGVTPDIFIEEIGDDFKINSKNDNQLNYALRLLSS
;
A
#
# COMPACT_ATOMS: atom_id res chain seq x y z
N ASN A 1 -8.02 -0.01 15.14
CA ASN A 1 -9.32 -0.65 15.18
C ASN A 1 -10.20 -0.08 14.04
N GLY A 2 -10.17 -0.70 12.86
CA GLY A 2 -10.91 -0.22 11.70
C GLY A 2 -10.74 -1.15 10.50
N GLU A 3 -11.41 -0.84 9.38
CA GLU A 3 -11.24 -1.56 8.12
C GLU A 3 -9.82 -1.35 7.59
N ILE A 4 -9.16 -2.43 7.16
CA ILE A 4 -7.84 -2.38 6.53
C ILE A 4 -8.01 -2.29 5.01
N VAL A 5 -8.81 -3.18 4.46
CA VAL A 5 -9.01 -3.33 3.02
C VAL A 5 -10.32 -4.04 2.75
N SER A 6 -10.93 -3.73 1.62
CA SER A 6 -12.04 -4.51 1.08
C SER A 6 -11.77 -4.96 -0.34
N THR A 7 -12.46 -6.02 -0.78
CA THR A 7 -12.49 -6.45 -2.18
C THR A 7 -13.90 -6.29 -2.73
N LYS A 8 -13.98 -5.84 -3.98
CA LYS A 8 -15.23 -5.82 -4.73
C LYS A 8 -15.06 -6.65 -6.00
N SER A 9 -15.98 -7.56 -6.22
CA SER A 9 -16.04 -8.42 -7.41
C SER A 9 -17.32 -8.12 -8.21
N ARG A 10 -17.46 -8.76 -9.38
CA ARG A 10 -18.69 -8.68 -10.17
C ARG A 10 -19.92 -9.23 -9.44
N LYS A 11 -19.68 -10.20 -8.53
CA LYS A 11 -20.72 -10.77 -7.67
C LYS A 11 -20.63 -10.17 -6.28
N PRO A 12 -21.59 -9.34 -5.86
CA PRO A 12 -21.54 -8.69 -4.55
C PRO A 12 -21.43 -9.66 -3.37
N SER A 13 -21.92 -10.89 -3.50
CA SER A 13 -21.79 -11.96 -2.50
C SER A 13 -20.37 -12.43 -2.24
N GLU A 14 -19.44 -12.12 -3.14
CA GLU A 14 -18.01 -12.45 -3.02
C GLU A 14 -17.19 -11.29 -2.45
N ASN A 15 -17.81 -10.16 -2.16
CA ASN A 15 -17.13 -9.03 -1.55
C ASN A 15 -16.69 -9.38 -0.14
N ARG A 16 -15.48 -8.97 0.22
CA ARG A 16 -14.90 -9.24 1.54
C ARG A 16 -14.32 -7.96 2.14
N LYS A 17 -14.29 -7.93 3.47
CA LYS A 17 -13.67 -6.86 4.25
C LYS A 17 -12.78 -7.46 5.33
N TRP A 18 -11.65 -6.82 5.55
CA TRP A 18 -10.71 -7.20 6.60
C TRP A 18 -10.55 -6.04 7.57
N PHE A 19 -10.57 -6.35 8.86
CA PHE A 19 -10.50 -5.39 9.93
C PHE A 19 -9.29 -5.63 10.81
N ALA A 20 -8.73 -4.55 11.36
CA ALA A 20 -7.63 -4.62 12.31
C ALA A 20 -8.11 -5.21 13.64
N GLN A 21 -7.24 -5.98 14.26
CA GLN A 21 -7.42 -6.41 15.65
C GLN A 21 -7.17 -5.24 16.60
N LYS A 22 -7.69 -5.35 17.84
CA LYS A 22 -7.40 -4.38 18.90
C LYS A 22 -5.93 -4.41 19.28
N GLY A 23 -5.38 -3.24 19.53
CA GLY A 23 -4.01 -3.03 19.98
C GLY A 23 -3.22 -2.15 19.03
N ASP A 24 -2.20 -1.53 19.57
CA ASP A 24 -1.22 -0.75 18.82
C ASP A 24 0.17 -1.10 19.36
N ILE A 25 0.91 -1.90 18.60
CA ILE A 25 2.27 -2.34 18.97
C ILE A 25 3.26 -1.19 19.07
N THR A 26 2.94 -0.04 18.50
CA THR A 26 3.78 1.17 18.56
C THR A 26 3.47 2.04 19.79
N ASN A 27 2.46 1.67 20.59
CA ASN A 27 2.01 2.41 21.77
C ASN A 27 1.76 3.91 21.46
N GLY A 28 1.14 4.20 20.32
CA GLY A 28 0.81 5.58 19.93
C GLY A 28 1.97 6.42 19.42
N LYS A 29 3.19 5.86 19.29
CA LYS A 29 4.33 6.60 18.75
C LYS A 29 4.07 7.06 17.33
N THR A 30 4.70 8.19 16.95
CA THR A 30 4.68 8.70 15.58
C THR A 30 5.18 7.64 14.62
N LEU A 31 4.43 7.42 13.54
CA LEU A 31 4.74 6.44 12.52
C LEU A 31 4.88 7.13 11.18
N LEU A 32 6.02 6.94 10.53
CA LEU A 32 6.28 7.36 9.16
C LEU A 32 6.41 6.11 8.28
N VAL A 33 5.81 6.14 7.10
CA VAL A 33 5.87 5.04 6.12
C VAL A 33 6.48 5.58 4.84
N LEU A 34 7.60 5.01 4.44
CA LEU A 34 8.27 5.33 3.19
C LEU A 34 7.75 4.43 2.07
N ILE A 35 7.34 5.04 0.98
CA ILE A 35 6.89 4.34 -0.24
C ILE A 35 7.56 4.92 -1.48
N ASN A 36 7.69 4.10 -2.50
CA ASN A 36 8.09 4.52 -3.83
C ASN A 36 7.39 3.65 -4.89
N TYR A 37 7.72 3.82 -6.14
CA TYR A 37 7.14 3.04 -7.24
C TYR A 37 7.36 1.52 -7.12
N GLY A 38 8.38 1.07 -6.37
CA GLY A 38 8.60 -0.35 -6.06
C GLY A 38 7.64 -0.93 -5.02
N SER A 39 6.91 -0.07 -4.29
CA SER A 39 5.91 -0.49 -3.30
C SER A 39 4.64 -0.94 -4.00
N ALA A 40 4.30 -2.24 -3.88
CA ALA A 40 3.18 -2.82 -4.61
C ALA A 40 2.37 -3.80 -3.76
N SER A 41 1.09 -4.04 -4.16
CA SER A 41 0.22 -5.09 -3.60
C SER A 41 0.00 -4.94 -2.08
N ALA A 42 0.47 -5.88 -1.26
CA ALA A 42 0.29 -5.85 0.20
C ALA A 42 0.89 -4.59 0.85
N SER A 43 2.00 -4.08 0.34
CA SER A 43 2.61 -2.83 0.81
C SER A 43 1.66 -1.64 0.63
N GLU A 44 0.92 -1.61 -0.47
CA GLU A 44 -0.06 -0.57 -0.75
C GLU A 44 -1.29 -0.67 0.16
N ILE A 45 -1.72 -1.89 0.49
CA ILE A 45 -2.80 -2.13 1.45
C ILE A 45 -2.41 -1.58 2.82
N VAL A 46 -1.20 -1.89 3.30
CA VAL A 46 -0.71 -1.41 4.60
C VAL A 46 -0.57 0.10 4.63
N ALA A 47 0.14 0.67 3.65
CA ALA A 47 0.38 2.11 3.58
C ALA A 47 -0.94 2.88 3.45
N GLY A 48 -1.83 2.44 2.56
CA GLY A 48 -3.12 3.08 2.32
C GLY A 48 -4.04 3.01 3.53
N ALA A 49 -4.11 1.88 4.23
CA ALA A 49 -4.90 1.75 5.44
C ALA A 49 -4.40 2.68 6.57
N LEU A 50 -3.09 2.74 6.77
CA LEU A 50 -2.48 3.63 7.77
C LEU A 50 -2.70 5.11 7.43
N LYS A 51 -2.64 5.47 6.15
CA LYS A 51 -2.95 6.80 5.66
C LYS A 51 -4.41 7.18 5.91
N ASP A 52 -5.35 6.37 5.45
CA ASP A 52 -6.77 6.65 5.54
C ASP A 52 -7.26 6.77 6.99
N HIS A 53 -6.68 5.98 7.90
CA HIS A 53 -6.92 6.11 9.33
C HIS A 53 -6.11 7.22 10.01
N LYS A 54 -5.33 8.00 9.27
CA LYS A 54 -4.45 9.06 9.81
C LYS A 54 -3.53 8.54 10.93
N ARG A 55 -3.13 7.26 10.82
CA ARG A 55 -2.27 6.61 11.81
C ARG A 55 -0.79 6.82 11.50
N ALA A 56 -0.45 7.01 10.24
CA ALA A 56 0.91 7.28 9.78
C ALA A 56 0.93 8.40 8.75
N ILE A 57 2.07 9.06 8.64
CA ILE A 57 2.39 10.00 7.55
C ILE A 57 3.12 9.21 6.48
N ILE A 58 2.66 9.28 5.25
CA ILE A 58 3.23 8.59 4.11
C ILE A 58 4.19 9.52 3.37
N ILE A 59 5.43 9.09 3.19
CA ILE A 59 6.52 9.90 2.61
C ILE A 59 7.13 9.16 1.42
N GLY A 60 7.56 9.89 0.42
CA GLY A 60 8.28 9.37 -0.74
C GLY A 60 7.56 9.64 -2.04
N GLU A 61 7.42 8.64 -2.88
CA GLU A 61 6.78 8.72 -4.19
C GLU A 61 5.55 7.84 -4.26
N SER A 62 4.70 8.05 -5.27
CA SER A 62 3.52 7.22 -5.47
C SER A 62 3.89 5.75 -5.67
N SER A 63 3.10 4.87 -5.06
CA SER A 63 3.29 3.42 -5.20
C SER A 63 2.85 2.90 -6.58
N TYR A 64 3.05 1.62 -6.83
CA TYR A 64 2.87 0.99 -8.15
C TYR A 64 1.43 0.99 -8.67
N GLY A 65 0.43 0.80 -7.81
CA GLY A 65 -0.97 0.69 -8.23
C GLY A 65 -1.42 -0.73 -8.57
N LYS A 66 -0.87 -1.76 -7.91
CA LYS A 66 -1.29 -3.16 -8.11
C LYS A 66 -2.44 -3.55 -7.18
N GLY A 67 -3.65 -3.12 -7.52
CA GLY A 67 -4.85 -3.33 -6.72
C GLY A 67 -5.81 -4.41 -7.23
N SER A 68 -5.36 -5.36 -8.07
CA SER A 68 -6.21 -6.41 -8.63
C SER A 68 -5.94 -7.77 -8.01
N VAL A 69 -7.02 -8.53 -7.75
CA VAL A 69 -6.97 -9.95 -7.39
C VAL A 69 -7.13 -10.78 -8.64
N GLN A 70 -6.17 -11.66 -8.89
CA GLN A 70 -6.17 -12.56 -10.04
C GLN A 70 -6.37 -14.00 -9.62
N SER A 71 -7.12 -14.76 -10.40
CA SER A 71 -7.28 -16.20 -10.28
C SER A 71 -6.72 -16.88 -11.52
N ILE A 72 -6.07 -18.03 -11.30
CA ILE A 72 -5.64 -18.92 -12.39
C ILE A 72 -6.68 -20.03 -12.50
N ILE A 73 -7.33 -20.09 -13.66
CA ILE A 73 -8.33 -21.11 -13.96
C ILE A 73 -7.65 -22.14 -14.85
N PRO A 74 -7.49 -23.39 -14.37
CA PRO A 74 -6.91 -24.46 -15.20
C PRO A 74 -7.84 -24.78 -16.39
N LEU A 75 -7.25 -24.93 -17.57
CA LEU A 75 -7.96 -25.32 -18.79
C LEU A 75 -7.79 -26.80 -19.06
N ARG A 76 -8.78 -27.40 -19.77
CA ARG A 76 -8.80 -28.84 -20.08
C ARG A 76 -7.61 -29.33 -20.91
N ASN A 77 -6.93 -28.43 -21.62
CA ASN A 77 -5.76 -28.71 -22.46
C ASN A 77 -4.42 -28.62 -21.71
N GLY A 78 -4.43 -28.50 -20.36
CA GLY A 78 -3.23 -28.36 -19.54
C GLY A 78 -2.72 -26.91 -19.42
N GLY A 79 -3.35 -25.93 -20.10
CA GLY A 79 -3.05 -24.51 -19.94
C GLY A 79 -3.77 -23.89 -18.74
N GLY A 80 -3.50 -22.62 -18.47
CA GLY A 80 -4.18 -21.82 -17.44
C GLY A 80 -4.59 -20.46 -17.97
N MET A 81 -5.78 -20.02 -17.61
CA MET A 81 -6.27 -18.67 -17.91
C MET A 81 -6.17 -17.81 -16.65
N ARG A 82 -5.51 -16.64 -16.77
CA ARG A 82 -5.40 -15.65 -15.70
C ARG A 82 -6.51 -14.62 -15.83
N LEU A 83 -7.37 -14.52 -14.82
CA LEU A 83 -8.49 -13.59 -14.79
C LEU A 83 -8.42 -12.69 -13.58
N THR A 84 -8.65 -11.40 -13.78
CA THR A 84 -8.93 -10.46 -12.68
C THR A 84 -10.36 -10.68 -12.20
N ILE A 85 -10.51 -11.13 -10.96
CA ILE A 85 -11.80 -11.49 -10.36
C ILE A 85 -12.34 -10.42 -9.41
N SER A 86 -11.47 -9.60 -8.81
CA SER A 86 -11.86 -8.50 -7.94
C SER A 86 -10.76 -7.43 -7.84
N LYS A 87 -11.12 -6.28 -7.25
CA LYS A 87 -10.18 -5.20 -6.98
C LYS A 87 -10.14 -4.91 -5.48
N TYR A 88 -8.96 -4.47 -5.00
CA TYR A 88 -8.77 -3.98 -3.64
C TYR A 88 -9.18 -2.51 -3.52
N TYR A 89 -9.83 -2.21 -2.41
CA TYR A 89 -10.24 -0.87 -2.02
C TYR A 89 -9.75 -0.54 -0.63
N LEU A 90 -9.24 0.66 -0.47
CA LEU A 90 -8.82 1.22 0.82
C LEU A 90 -10.04 1.59 1.68
N PRO A 91 -9.86 1.83 2.99
CA PRO A 91 -10.94 2.24 3.88
C PRO A 91 -11.73 3.48 3.41
N SER A 92 -11.06 4.42 2.73
CA SER A 92 -11.69 5.59 2.09
C SER A 92 -12.62 5.23 0.93
N GLY A 93 -12.56 3.99 0.44
CA GLY A 93 -13.29 3.54 -0.76
C GLY A 93 -12.53 3.75 -2.07
N ASN A 94 -11.33 4.30 -2.03
CA ASN A 94 -10.49 4.47 -3.21
C ASN A 94 -9.91 3.13 -3.66
N SER A 95 -9.87 2.89 -4.97
CA SER A 95 -9.21 1.71 -5.53
C SER A 95 -7.70 1.90 -5.54
N ILE A 96 -6.96 0.85 -5.18
CA ILE A 96 -5.49 0.82 -5.33
C ILE A 96 -5.10 0.67 -6.82
N SER A 97 -5.98 0.08 -7.63
CA SER A 97 -5.68 -0.20 -9.05
C SER A 97 -5.40 1.07 -9.83
N GLU A 98 -4.28 1.07 -10.53
CA GLU A 98 -3.81 2.11 -11.47
C GLU A 98 -3.32 3.42 -10.81
N VAL A 99 -3.80 3.75 -9.64
CA VAL A 99 -3.45 5.01 -8.94
C VAL A 99 -2.40 4.78 -7.86
N GLY A 100 -2.43 3.61 -7.21
CA GLY A 100 -1.59 3.33 -6.05
C GLY A 100 -1.96 4.16 -4.82
N VAL A 101 -1.00 4.27 -3.91
CA VAL A 101 -1.06 5.14 -2.73
C VAL A 101 -0.18 6.35 -3.01
N THR A 102 -0.75 7.54 -2.92
CA THR A 102 0.01 8.80 -3.03
C THR A 102 0.57 9.19 -1.66
N PRO A 103 1.81 9.68 -1.56
CA PRO A 103 2.37 10.13 -0.30
C PRO A 103 1.67 11.40 0.21
N ASP A 104 1.75 11.65 1.52
CA ASP A 104 1.36 12.91 2.14
C ASP A 104 2.47 13.96 1.94
N ILE A 105 3.73 13.51 1.94
CA ILE A 105 4.91 14.33 1.68
C ILE A 105 5.66 13.71 0.50
N PHE A 106 5.65 14.39 -0.64
CA PHE A 106 6.36 13.93 -1.82
C PHE A 106 7.86 14.23 -1.71
N ILE A 107 8.67 13.18 -1.77
CA ILE A 107 10.13 13.25 -1.79
C ILE A 107 10.63 12.34 -2.90
N GLU A 108 11.15 12.92 -3.95
CA GLU A 108 11.75 12.20 -5.08
C GLU A 108 13.10 11.57 -4.67
N GLU A 109 13.40 10.39 -5.23
CA GLU A 109 14.72 9.78 -5.10
C GLU A 109 15.75 10.63 -5.84
N ILE A 110 16.85 11.02 -5.17
CA ILE A 110 17.86 11.92 -5.75
C ILE A 110 19.19 11.20 -5.92
N GLY A 111 19.74 11.32 -7.13
CA GLY A 111 21.08 10.84 -7.49
C GLY A 111 21.09 9.43 -8.07
N ASP A 112 22.04 9.20 -8.99
CA ASP A 112 22.24 7.90 -9.64
C ASP A 112 22.76 6.81 -8.68
N ASP A 113 23.24 7.21 -7.52
CA ASP A 113 23.77 6.37 -6.45
C ASP A 113 22.77 6.19 -5.29
N PHE A 114 21.49 6.53 -5.52
CA PHE A 114 20.42 6.28 -4.55
C PHE A 114 20.36 4.78 -4.22
N LYS A 115 20.37 4.49 -2.94
CA LYS A 115 20.25 3.13 -2.44
C LYS A 115 19.47 3.14 -1.13
N ILE A 116 18.37 2.39 -1.10
CA ILE A 116 17.51 2.24 0.07
C ILE A 116 18.34 1.85 1.31
N ASN A 117 18.06 2.53 2.42
CA ASN A 117 18.71 2.31 3.71
C ASN A 117 20.23 2.54 3.69
N SER A 118 20.70 3.46 2.86
CA SER A 118 22.10 3.90 2.79
C SER A 118 22.25 5.37 3.19
N LYS A 119 23.47 5.87 3.22
CA LYS A 119 23.75 7.30 3.45
C LYS A 119 23.14 8.19 2.36
N ASN A 120 22.96 7.64 1.16
CA ASN A 120 22.43 8.33 -0.01
C ASN A 120 20.91 8.21 -0.13
N ASP A 121 20.24 7.58 0.84
CA ASP A 121 18.78 7.51 0.94
C ASP A 121 18.24 8.84 1.47
N ASN A 122 17.94 9.76 0.55
CA ASN A 122 17.44 11.07 0.91
C ASN A 122 16.01 11.02 1.49
N GLN A 123 15.21 10.02 1.11
CA GLN A 123 13.86 9.82 1.65
C GLN A 123 13.93 9.38 3.11
N LEU A 124 14.77 8.41 3.45
CA LEU A 124 15.01 7.97 4.83
C LEU A 124 15.61 9.11 5.68
N ASN A 125 16.59 9.82 5.15
CA ASN A 125 17.23 10.95 5.85
C ASN A 125 16.23 12.06 6.16
N TYR A 126 15.29 12.34 5.27
CA TYR A 126 14.20 13.27 5.52
C TYR A 126 13.27 12.78 6.65
N ALA A 127 12.85 11.52 6.58
CA ALA A 127 11.98 10.92 7.60
C ALA A 127 12.62 10.93 9.00
N LEU A 128 13.91 10.60 9.10
CA LEU A 128 14.65 10.63 10.36
C LEU A 128 14.73 12.04 10.96
N ARG A 129 14.95 13.06 10.12
CA ARG A 129 14.93 14.47 10.57
C ARG A 129 13.55 14.88 11.09
N LEU A 130 12.48 14.45 10.39
CA LEU A 130 11.11 14.76 10.81
C LEU A 130 10.74 14.09 12.14
N LEU A 131 11.28 12.92 12.44
CA LEU A 131 11.06 12.23 13.73
C LEU A 131 11.86 12.84 14.89
N SER A 132 12.93 13.57 14.59
CA SER A 132 13.81 14.18 15.60
C SER A 132 13.49 15.63 15.89
N SER A 133 12.58 16.23 15.15
CA SER A 133 12.06 17.59 15.37
C SER A 133 10.91 17.62 16.36
#